data_184757d821d339881f2d802c5fff8f6d
#
_entry.id   184757d821d339881f2d802c5fff8f6d
#
_cell.length_a   1.000
_cell.length_b   1.000
_cell.length_c   1.000
_cell.angle_alpha   90.00
_cell.angle_beta   90.00
_cell.angle_gamma   90.00
#
_symmetry.space_group_name_H-M   'P 1'
#
loop_
_entity.id
_entity.type
_entity.pdbx_description
1 polymer ?
#
loop_
_entity_poly.entity_id
_entity_poly.type
_entity_poly.pdbx_seq_one_letter_code
_entity_poly.pdbx_strand_id
1 'polypeptide(L)'
;MAKLKSTEWALASRPEGMPKPANFAKKTAEIAEPQDGEIQVQNEWMSVDPYMRGRMYDRESYVPPFQIGETMQGGAVGRVTASAHPDYKEGDLVSSMLGWRTAWVAKPEAAMVQKLPDVGLPESAFLGVAGMPGLTAYAGLLRIAELKEGDIVFVSGAAGAVGSTVVQIAKNKGCTVIGSAGGPDKCAFVKSLGADHVIDYKKAGGFAGLVKALKDASPKGIDVYFDNVGGDHLTAAIEVARPMARMALCGMIAQYNETGTPVGPHNIIMAVGKQLKLQGFIVSTHADMQPAFFADMAKWIPAGKMKFEQTVMEGIDKAPEAFMGLFTGANTGKMLVKLT
;
A
#
# COMPACT_ATOMS: atom_id res chain seq x y z
N MET A 1 17.52 -13.34 33.60
CA MET A 1 16.48 -12.43 33.12
C MET A 1 15.38 -13.21 32.40
N ALA A 2 14.13 -12.79 32.47
CA ALA A 2 13.07 -13.47 31.70
C ALA A 2 13.34 -13.29 30.22
N LYS A 3 13.31 -14.39 29.45
CA LYS A 3 13.47 -14.31 28.00
C LYS A 3 12.34 -13.47 27.38
N LEU A 4 12.66 -12.60 26.44
CA LEU A 4 11.66 -11.85 25.69
C LEU A 4 10.76 -12.83 24.92
N LYS A 5 9.44 -12.61 24.97
CA LYS A 5 8.47 -13.45 24.25
C LYS A 5 7.86 -12.65 23.10
N SER A 6 7.73 -13.28 21.96
CA SER A 6 7.02 -12.75 20.79
C SER A 6 5.70 -13.48 20.63
N THR A 7 4.62 -12.71 20.45
CA THR A 7 3.36 -13.22 19.90
C THR A 7 3.36 -13.03 18.40
N GLU A 8 3.02 -14.08 17.66
CA GLU A 8 3.17 -14.11 16.21
C GLU A 8 1.94 -14.72 15.53
N TRP A 9 1.71 -14.32 14.28
CA TRP A 9 0.69 -14.91 13.42
C TRP A 9 1.33 -15.64 12.24
N ALA A 10 1.03 -16.91 12.10
CA ALA A 10 1.46 -17.77 11.00
C ALA A 10 0.30 -18.00 10.02
N LEU A 11 0.64 -18.33 8.77
CA LEU A 11 -0.34 -18.85 7.82
C LEU A 11 -0.68 -20.29 8.20
N ALA A 12 -1.93 -20.55 8.63
CA ALA A 12 -2.40 -21.89 8.99
C ALA A 12 -2.83 -22.73 7.79
N SER A 13 -3.45 -22.08 6.82
CA SER A 13 -3.87 -22.70 5.56
C SER A 13 -4.03 -21.64 4.47
N ARG A 14 -3.93 -22.04 3.21
CA ARG A 14 -4.15 -21.16 2.07
C ARG A 14 -5.63 -20.85 1.91
N PRO A 15 -6.05 -19.56 1.90
CA PRO A 15 -7.44 -19.20 1.73
C PRO A 15 -7.92 -19.44 0.29
N GLU A 16 -9.08 -20.03 0.14
CA GLU A 16 -9.85 -20.03 -1.09
C GLU A 16 -10.84 -18.87 -1.05
N GLY A 17 -10.75 -17.95 -2.00
CA GLY A 17 -11.49 -16.69 -1.97
C GLY A 17 -11.03 -15.75 -0.85
N MET A 18 -11.99 -15.13 -0.16
CA MET A 18 -11.73 -14.21 0.96
C MET A 18 -11.05 -14.94 2.13
N PRO A 19 -9.94 -14.41 2.68
CA PRO A 19 -9.32 -14.96 3.88
C PRO A 19 -10.30 -14.99 5.05
N LYS A 20 -10.18 -16.04 5.87
CA LYS A 20 -11.01 -16.28 7.07
C LYS A 20 -10.11 -16.40 8.30
N PRO A 21 -10.63 -16.17 9.53
CA PRO A 21 -9.84 -16.31 10.75
C PRO A 21 -9.10 -17.65 10.87
N ALA A 22 -9.70 -18.75 10.39
CA ALA A 22 -9.10 -20.09 10.40
C ALA A 22 -7.85 -20.22 9.49
N ASN A 23 -7.59 -19.28 8.59
CA ASN A 23 -6.37 -19.28 7.79
C ASN A 23 -5.14 -18.77 8.56
N PHE A 24 -5.32 -18.26 9.78
CA PHE A 24 -4.27 -17.69 10.62
C PHE A 24 -4.12 -18.51 11.91
N ALA A 25 -2.89 -18.77 12.33
CA ALA A 25 -2.57 -19.44 13.58
C ALA A 25 -1.70 -18.54 14.47
N LYS A 26 -2.16 -18.31 15.70
CA LYS A 26 -1.41 -17.58 16.71
C LYS A 26 -0.34 -18.48 17.31
N LYS A 27 0.87 -17.95 17.47
CA LYS A 27 2.03 -18.62 18.06
C LYS A 27 2.67 -17.75 19.12
N THR A 28 3.46 -18.36 19.99
CA THR A 28 4.37 -17.68 20.90
C THR A 28 5.77 -18.25 20.68
N ALA A 29 6.75 -17.36 20.50
CA ALA A 29 8.16 -17.72 20.39
C ALA A 29 8.96 -17.07 21.52
N GLU A 30 9.99 -17.74 22.02
CA GLU A 30 11.02 -17.13 22.86
C GLU A 30 12.06 -16.48 21.98
N ILE A 31 12.39 -15.22 22.24
CA ILE A 31 13.40 -14.48 21.51
C ILE A 31 14.72 -14.57 22.25
N ALA A 32 15.74 -15.06 21.56
CA ALA A 32 17.09 -15.19 22.12
C ALA A 32 17.77 -13.82 22.26
N GLU A 33 18.82 -13.77 23.07
CA GLU A 33 19.77 -12.66 23.08
C GLU A 33 20.49 -12.59 21.72
N PRO A 34 20.77 -11.38 21.18
CA PRO A 34 21.42 -11.25 19.89
C PRO A 34 22.84 -11.81 19.90
N GLN A 35 23.16 -12.61 18.90
CA GLN A 35 24.52 -13.11 18.62
C GLN A 35 25.30 -12.06 17.79
N ASP A 36 26.59 -12.30 17.56
CA ASP A 36 27.45 -11.41 16.78
C ASP A 36 26.83 -10.99 15.43
N GLY A 37 26.72 -9.69 15.22
CA GLY A 37 26.07 -9.10 14.06
C GLY A 37 24.55 -9.10 14.09
N GLU A 38 23.90 -9.49 15.18
CA GLU A 38 22.43 -9.46 15.31
C GLU A 38 21.93 -8.29 16.16
N ILE A 39 20.67 -7.94 15.93
CA ILE A 39 19.89 -7.01 16.75
C ILE A 39 18.60 -7.68 17.22
N GLN A 40 18.16 -7.32 18.41
CA GLN A 40 16.85 -7.68 18.92
C GLN A 40 15.96 -6.44 18.83
N VAL A 41 14.74 -6.60 18.33
CA VAL A 41 13.80 -5.50 18.13
C VAL A 41 12.44 -5.86 18.69
N GLN A 42 11.82 -4.91 19.37
CA GLN A 42 10.41 -4.92 19.70
C GLN A 42 9.65 -4.06 18.70
N ASN A 43 8.70 -4.67 17.99
CA ASN A 43 7.84 -3.96 17.06
C ASN A 43 6.80 -3.15 17.83
N GLU A 44 6.63 -1.89 17.41
CA GLU A 44 5.61 -0.98 17.95
C GLU A 44 4.43 -0.85 16.99
N TRP A 45 4.72 -0.95 15.71
CA TRP A 45 3.75 -0.83 14.63
C TRP A 45 3.97 -1.89 13.56
N MET A 46 2.88 -2.42 13.01
CA MET A 46 2.94 -3.25 11.81
C MET A 46 1.94 -2.81 10.77
N SER A 47 2.34 -3.03 9.53
CA SER A 47 1.52 -2.80 8.34
C SER A 47 0.78 -4.07 7.95
N VAL A 48 -0.47 -3.91 7.51
CA VAL A 48 -1.15 -4.88 6.67
C VAL A 48 -1.37 -4.27 5.29
N ASP A 49 -1.08 -5.06 4.24
CA ASP A 49 -1.07 -4.58 2.87
C ASP A 49 -1.73 -5.59 1.92
N PRO A 50 -2.48 -5.13 0.90
CA PRO A 50 -3.20 -6.02 -0.01
C PRO A 50 -2.32 -7.04 -0.74
N TYR A 51 -1.04 -6.71 -1.05
CA TYR A 51 -0.12 -7.62 -1.73
C TYR A 51 0.13 -8.93 -0.96
N MET A 52 -0.02 -8.90 0.37
CA MET A 52 0.13 -10.09 1.22
C MET A 52 -0.86 -11.19 0.85
N ARG A 53 -2.03 -10.83 0.27
CA ARG A 53 -2.99 -11.81 -0.24
C ARG A 53 -2.40 -12.65 -1.38
N GLY A 54 -1.62 -12.03 -2.26
CA GLY A 54 -0.90 -12.72 -3.33
C GLY A 54 0.13 -13.73 -2.81
N ARG A 55 0.76 -13.43 -1.65
CA ARG A 55 1.70 -14.34 -0.98
C ARG A 55 1.04 -15.54 -0.28
N MET A 56 -0.28 -15.52 -0.09
CA MET A 56 -1.02 -16.67 0.45
C MET A 56 -1.30 -17.75 -0.61
N TYR A 57 -1.10 -17.47 -1.91
CA TYR A 57 -1.10 -18.47 -2.96
C TYR A 57 0.23 -19.19 -3.06
N ASP A 58 0.22 -20.48 -3.41
CA ASP A 58 1.42 -21.26 -3.68
C ASP A 58 1.82 -21.13 -5.15
N ARG A 59 2.35 -19.98 -5.50
CA ARG A 59 2.80 -19.69 -6.86
C ARG A 59 4.02 -18.77 -6.85
N GLU A 60 4.85 -18.90 -7.85
CA GLU A 60 5.95 -17.99 -8.10
C GLU A 60 5.43 -16.57 -8.37
N SER A 61 6.08 -15.57 -7.78
CA SER A 61 5.76 -14.16 -7.93
C SER A 61 7.02 -13.32 -7.65
N TYR A 62 6.91 -11.98 -7.71
CA TYR A 62 8.00 -11.05 -7.39
C TYR A 62 8.47 -11.12 -5.92
N VAL A 63 7.73 -11.79 -5.07
CA VAL A 63 8.09 -12.07 -3.66
C VAL A 63 7.66 -13.50 -3.33
N PRO A 64 8.46 -14.26 -2.55
CA PRO A 64 8.13 -15.65 -2.20
C PRO A 64 6.78 -15.77 -1.49
N PRO A 65 6.04 -16.86 -1.73
CA PRO A 65 4.80 -17.13 -1.00
C PRO A 65 5.05 -17.37 0.49
N PHE A 66 4.06 -17.05 1.32
CA PHE A 66 4.09 -17.46 2.72
C PHE A 66 4.01 -18.99 2.82
N GLN A 67 4.79 -19.57 3.72
CA GLN A 67 4.76 -21.00 3.98
C GLN A 67 3.75 -21.32 5.09
N ILE A 68 3.04 -22.44 4.92
CA ILE A 68 2.09 -22.92 5.95
C ILE A 68 2.88 -23.27 7.21
N GLY A 69 2.38 -22.80 8.35
CA GLY A 69 3.02 -23.01 9.64
C GLY A 69 4.11 -22.00 9.96
N GLU A 70 4.58 -21.17 9.03
CA GLU A 70 5.57 -20.12 9.27
C GLU A 70 4.92 -18.78 9.59
N THR A 71 5.61 -17.98 10.42
CA THR A 71 5.17 -16.62 10.75
C THR A 71 5.17 -15.74 9.51
N MET A 72 4.05 -15.07 9.26
CA MET A 72 3.89 -14.15 8.13
C MET A 72 4.86 -12.97 8.26
N GLN A 73 5.06 -12.27 7.16
CA GLN A 73 5.97 -11.14 7.04
C GLN A 73 5.27 -9.92 6.47
N GLY A 74 5.77 -8.75 6.80
CA GLY A 74 5.31 -7.46 6.29
C GLY A 74 6.05 -6.32 6.95
N GLY A 75 5.80 -5.10 6.50
CA GLY A 75 6.43 -3.91 7.06
C GLY A 75 6.12 -3.75 8.56
N ALA A 76 7.13 -3.41 9.34
CA ALA A 76 7.01 -3.06 10.74
C ALA A 76 7.96 -1.92 11.09
N VAL A 77 7.63 -1.17 12.14
CA VAL A 77 8.49 -0.19 12.78
C VAL A 77 8.58 -0.57 14.25
N GLY A 78 9.78 -0.52 14.80
CA GLY A 78 10.03 -0.87 16.19
C GLY A 78 11.36 -0.32 16.71
N ARG A 79 11.65 -0.63 17.98
CA ARG A 79 12.89 -0.18 18.62
C ARG A 79 13.83 -1.35 18.89
N VAL A 80 15.11 -1.10 18.70
CA VAL A 80 16.18 -2.00 19.12
C VAL A 80 16.17 -2.07 20.64
N THR A 81 16.03 -3.29 21.18
CA THR A 81 16.05 -3.56 22.63
C THR A 81 17.38 -4.13 23.11
N ALA A 82 18.13 -4.78 22.21
CA ALA A 82 19.50 -5.22 22.44
C ALA A 82 20.24 -5.34 21.11
N SER A 83 21.55 -5.14 21.11
CA SER A 83 22.36 -5.19 19.89
C SER A 83 23.74 -5.79 20.15
N ALA A 84 24.15 -6.70 19.27
CA ALA A 84 25.52 -7.17 19.09
C ALA A 84 26.06 -6.77 17.69
N HIS A 85 25.47 -5.74 17.06
CA HIS A 85 25.87 -5.18 15.77
C HIS A 85 26.50 -3.79 15.94
N PRO A 86 27.64 -3.48 15.29
CA PRO A 86 28.37 -2.23 15.51
C PRO A 86 27.57 -0.97 15.14
N ASP A 87 26.70 -1.05 14.15
CA ASP A 87 25.96 0.10 13.62
C ASP A 87 24.61 0.35 14.32
N TYR A 88 24.15 -0.55 15.20
CA TYR A 88 22.86 -0.42 15.89
C TYR A 88 23.05 -0.42 17.41
N LYS A 89 22.24 0.38 18.09
CA LYS A 89 22.23 0.47 19.54
C LYS A 89 20.80 0.42 20.09
N GLU A 90 20.66 0.07 21.36
CA GLU A 90 19.40 0.15 22.09
C GLU A 90 18.74 1.53 21.95
N GLY A 91 17.44 1.53 21.70
CA GLY A 91 16.63 2.73 21.45
C GLY A 91 16.58 3.18 19.98
N ASP A 92 17.44 2.67 19.08
CA ASP A 92 17.36 3.01 17.66
C ASP A 92 15.98 2.64 17.10
N LEU A 93 15.33 3.59 16.42
CA LEU A 93 14.10 3.34 15.70
C LEU A 93 14.43 2.73 14.33
N VAL A 94 13.78 1.61 14.02
CA VAL A 94 14.06 0.86 12.78
C VAL A 94 12.78 0.43 12.08
N SER A 95 12.82 0.38 10.74
CA SER A 95 11.86 -0.37 9.95
C SER A 95 12.41 -1.73 9.57
N SER A 96 11.53 -2.71 9.37
CA SER A 96 11.88 -4.07 8.93
C SER A 96 10.75 -4.70 8.13
N MET A 97 11.00 -5.89 7.56
CA MET A 97 9.95 -6.74 6.98
C MET A 97 9.50 -7.86 7.94
N LEU A 98 9.87 -7.79 9.21
CA LEU A 98 9.49 -8.75 10.23
C LEU A 98 8.27 -8.31 11.05
N GLY A 99 7.22 -7.86 10.39
CA GLY A 99 5.89 -7.70 10.98
C GLY A 99 5.19 -9.03 11.26
N TRP A 100 3.93 -9.00 11.65
CA TRP A 100 3.12 -10.13 12.10
C TRP A 100 3.67 -10.82 13.37
N ARG A 101 4.48 -10.08 14.12
CA ARG A 101 5.06 -10.49 15.41
C ARG A 101 5.37 -9.29 16.29
N THR A 102 5.42 -9.49 17.59
CA THR A 102 5.69 -8.39 18.53
C THR A 102 7.17 -8.16 18.77
N ALA A 103 8.03 -9.16 18.57
CA ALA A 103 9.47 -9.03 18.74
C ALA A 103 10.23 -10.04 17.86
N TRP A 104 11.50 -9.78 17.62
CA TRP A 104 12.38 -10.66 16.83
C TRP A 104 13.85 -10.39 17.11
N VAL A 105 14.70 -11.35 16.72
CA VAL A 105 16.16 -11.22 16.67
C VAL A 105 16.63 -11.70 15.29
N ALA A 106 17.48 -10.92 14.64
CA ALA A 106 18.07 -11.26 13.34
C ALA A 106 19.25 -10.35 12.99
N LYS A 107 20.00 -10.73 11.97
CA LYS A 107 20.94 -9.82 11.29
C LYS A 107 20.14 -8.79 10.50
N PRO A 108 20.54 -7.51 10.53
CA PRO A 108 19.80 -6.42 9.86
C PRO A 108 19.51 -6.68 8.38
N GLU A 109 20.45 -7.25 7.65
CA GLU A 109 20.32 -7.51 6.21
C GLU A 109 19.23 -8.56 5.92
N ALA A 110 19.14 -9.59 6.75
CA ALA A 110 18.14 -10.65 6.60
C ALA A 110 16.71 -10.15 6.85
N ALA A 111 16.56 -9.11 7.67
CA ALA A 111 15.28 -8.49 8.00
C ALA A 111 14.98 -7.22 7.19
N MET A 112 15.86 -6.84 6.25
CA MET A 112 15.81 -5.59 5.48
C MET A 112 15.65 -4.36 6.39
N VAL A 113 16.45 -4.30 7.45
CA VAL A 113 16.38 -3.24 8.47
C VAL A 113 16.93 -1.94 7.91
N GLN A 114 16.20 -0.86 8.18
CA GLN A 114 16.66 0.49 7.94
C GLN A 114 16.46 1.32 9.20
N LYS A 115 17.49 2.09 9.60
CA LYS A 115 17.32 3.10 10.63
C LYS A 115 16.43 4.20 10.13
N LEU A 116 15.48 4.60 10.94
CA LEU A 116 14.55 5.67 10.63
C LEU A 116 15.07 6.99 11.23
N PRO A 117 15.06 8.08 10.45
CA PRO A 117 15.49 9.38 10.94
C PRO A 117 14.42 9.98 11.85
N ASP A 118 14.86 10.74 12.85
CA ASP A 118 13.96 11.64 13.58
C ASP A 118 13.75 12.91 12.73
N VAL A 119 12.59 12.99 12.10
CA VAL A 119 12.19 14.11 11.24
C VAL A 119 10.90 14.76 11.71
N GLY A 120 10.51 14.51 12.96
CA GLY A 120 9.27 15.05 13.55
C GLY A 120 7.99 14.45 12.98
N LEU A 121 8.06 13.28 12.33
CA LEU A 121 6.90 12.51 11.90
C LEU A 121 6.55 11.44 12.93
N PRO A 122 5.26 11.09 13.08
CA PRO A 122 4.90 9.90 13.85
C PRO A 122 5.54 8.66 13.20
N GLU A 123 6.00 7.74 14.02
CA GLU A 123 6.71 6.52 13.58
C GLU A 123 5.90 5.70 12.59
N SER A 124 4.58 5.64 12.79
CA SER A 124 3.63 4.98 11.90
C SER A 124 3.61 5.55 10.46
N ALA A 125 4.02 6.81 10.26
CA ALA A 125 4.08 7.42 8.92
C ALA A 125 5.07 6.70 8.00
N PHE A 126 6.12 6.08 8.56
CA PHE A 126 7.10 5.28 7.79
C PHE A 126 6.54 3.94 7.27
N LEU A 127 5.35 3.54 7.71
CA LEU A 127 4.60 2.42 7.11
C LEU A 127 3.55 2.88 6.08
N GLY A 128 3.43 4.19 5.88
CA GLY A 128 2.45 4.83 5.01
C GLY A 128 3.07 5.85 4.06
N VAL A 129 2.70 7.13 4.27
CA VAL A 129 3.05 8.25 3.38
C VAL A 129 4.56 8.49 3.25
N ALA A 130 5.34 8.25 4.30
CA ALA A 130 6.79 8.37 4.30
C ALA A 130 7.53 7.03 4.07
N GLY A 131 6.80 5.95 3.75
CA GLY A 131 7.32 4.62 3.53
C GLY A 131 6.99 4.05 2.16
N MET A 132 6.87 2.71 2.10
CA MET A 132 6.63 1.98 0.86
C MET A 132 5.38 2.45 0.09
N PRO A 133 4.21 2.69 0.70
CA PRO A 133 3.04 3.21 -0.02
C PRO A 133 3.28 4.59 -0.64
N GLY A 134 3.96 5.49 0.07
CA GLY A 134 4.33 6.80 -0.45
C GLY A 134 5.28 6.73 -1.64
N LEU A 135 6.34 5.93 -1.53
CA LEU A 135 7.27 5.70 -2.64
C LEU A 135 6.58 5.03 -3.84
N THR A 136 5.63 4.12 -3.59
CA THR A 136 4.82 3.48 -4.64
C THR A 136 4.01 4.52 -5.42
N ALA A 137 3.35 5.44 -4.72
CA ALA A 137 2.62 6.54 -5.35
C ALA A 137 3.54 7.44 -6.17
N TYR A 138 4.70 7.78 -5.61
CA TYR A 138 5.70 8.64 -6.24
C TYR A 138 6.29 8.02 -7.51
N ALA A 139 6.76 6.78 -7.43
CA ALA A 139 7.34 6.07 -8.57
C ALA A 139 6.28 5.80 -9.67
N GLY A 140 5.09 5.35 -9.27
CA GLY A 140 4.00 5.05 -10.20
C GLY A 140 3.54 6.27 -10.98
N LEU A 141 3.43 7.45 -10.33
CA LEU A 141 3.06 8.68 -11.03
C LEU A 141 4.20 9.24 -11.87
N LEU A 142 5.38 9.43 -11.28
CA LEU A 142 6.40 10.25 -11.92
C LEU A 142 7.23 9.46 -12.94
N ARG A 143 7.49 8.16 -12.69
CA ARG A 143 8.31 7.34 -13.60
C ARG A 143 7.46 6.48 -14.52
N ILE A 144 6.41 5.81 -13.99
CA ILE A 144 5.63 4.85 -14.79
C ILE A 144 4.61 5.59 -15.64
N ALA A 145 3.81 6.47 -15.03
CA ALA A 145 2.82 7.28 -15.73
C ALA A 145 3.41 8.54 -16.38
N GLU A 146 4.68 8.86 -16.13
CA GLU A 146 5.35 10.04 -16.72
C GLU A 146 4.50 11.31 -16.58
N LEU A 147 4.01 11.56 -15.34
CA LEU A 147 3.10 12.65 -15.02
C LEU A 147 3.61 14.00 -15.52
N LYS A 148 2.75 14.77 -16.17
CA LYS A 148 3.02 16.11 -16.65
C LYS A 148 2.09 17.12 -16.01
N GLU A 149 2.55 18.35 -15.83
CA GLU A 149 1.70 19.44 -15.39
C GLU A 149 0.50 19.61 -16.35
N GLY A 150 -0.69 19.82 -15.79
CA GLY A 150 -1.93 19.94 -16.56
C GLY A 150 -2.58 18.62 -16.97
N ASP A 151 -1.96 17.45 -16.69
CA ASP A 151 -2.60 16.15 -16.92
C ASP A 151 -3.91 16.02 -16.15
N ILE A 152 -4.86 15.30 -16.72
CA ILE A 152 -6.08 14.85 -16.05
C ILE A 152 -5.84 13.44 -15.54
N VAL A 153 -5.77 13.30 -14.22
CA VAL A 153 -5.40 12.05 -13.52
C VAL A 153 -6.64 11.41 -12.91
N PHE A 154 -6.91 10.17 -13.27
CA PHE A 154 -7.89 9.33 -12.58
C PHE A 154 -7.17 8.39 -11.60
N VAL A 155 -7.67 8.29 -10.36
CA VAL A 155 -7.10 7.46 -9.31
C VAL A 155 -8.18 6.54 -8.77
N SER A 156 -8.02 5.22 -8.94
CA SER A 156 -8.88 4.25 -8.27
C SER A 156 -8.38 3.94 -6.85
N GLY A 157 -9.30 3.60 -5.94
CA GLY A 157 -8.95 3.38 -4.54
C GLY A 157 -8.32 4.62 -3.89
N ALA A 158 -8.80 5.81 -4.27
CA ALA A 158 -8.23 7.11 -3.90
C ALA A 158 -8.21 7.40 -2.39
N ALA A 159 -9.01 6.69 -1.60
CA ALA A 159 -9.03 6.82 -0.13
C ALA A 159 -8.07 5.85 0.58
N GLY A 160 -7.35 4.98 -0.14
CA GLY A 160 -6.37 4.04 0.42
C GLY A 160 -4.99 4.68 0.61
N ALA A 161 -4.06 3.93 1.21
CA ALA A 161 -2.72 4.42 1.54
C ALA A 161 -1.94 4.97 0.32
N VAL A 162 -1.91 4.23 -0.79
CA VAL A 162 -1.27 4.66 -2.03
C VAL A 162 -2.10 5.73 -2.73
N GLY A 163 -3.42 5.47 -2.93
CA GLY A 163 -4.30 6.34 -3.70
C GLY A 163 -4.41 7.76 -3.12
N SER A 164 -4.48 7.91 -1.78
CA SER A 164 -4.53 9.22 -1.13
C SER A 164 -3.25 10.03 -1.33
N THR A 165 -2.10 9.33 -1.38
CA THR A 165 -0.82 9.96 -1.68
C THR A 165 -0.73 10.36 -3.16
N VAL A 166 -1.20 9.50 -4.08
CA VAL A 166 -1.29 9.80 -5.52
C VAL A 166 -2.09 11.06 -5.79
N VAL A 167 -3.28 11.20 -5.18
CA VAL A 167 -4.12 12.39 -5.31
C VAL A 167 -3.33 13.65 -4.98
N GLN A 168 -2.63 13.66 -3.86
CA GLN A 168 -1.91 14.84 -3.38
C GLN A 168 -0.65 15.13 -4.20
N ILE A 169 0.11 14.11 -4.60
CA ILE A 169 1.27 14.31 -5.49
C ILE A 169 0.81 14.93 -6.82
N ALA A 170 -0.25 14.40 -7.43
CA ALA A 170 -0.78 14.93 -8.68
C ALA A 170 -1.24 16.39 -8.52
N LYS A 171 -1.92 16.73 -7.41
CA LYS A 171 -2.29 18.13 -7.10
C LYS A 171 -1.07 19.02 -6.92
N ASN A 172 -0.06 18.58 -6.18
CA ASN A 172 1.19 19.34 -5.97
C ASN A 172 1.97 19.56 -7.28
N LYS A 173 1.74 18.73 -8.29
CA LYS A 173 2.34 18.83 -9.63
C LYS A 173 1.44 19.56 -10.66
N GLY A 174 0.36 20.23 -10.21
CA GLY A 174 -0.48 21.07 -11.08
C GLY A 174 -1.49 20.31 -11.93
N CYS A 175 -1.88 19.10 -11.54
CA CYS A 175 -2.82 18.26 -12.30
C CYS A 175 -4.27 18.46 -11.87
N THR A 176 -5.22 18.11 -12.76
CA THR A 176 -6.63 17.91 -12.41
C THR A 176 -6.80 16.46 -11.94
N VAL A 177 -7.42 16.24 -10.79
CA VAL A 177 -7.51 14.91 -10.18
C VAL A 177 -8.96 14.47 -10.01
N ILE A 178 -9.28 13.29 -10.54
CA ILE A 178 -10.53 12.57 -10.34
C ILE A 178 -10.23 11.37 -9.45
N GLY A 179 -10.77 11.35 -8.23
CA GLY A 179 -10.60 10.23 -7.30
C GLY A 179 -11.83 9.32 -7.27
N SER A 180 -11.64 8.00 -7.18
CA SER A 180 -12.74 7.06 -6.94
C SER A 180 -12.60 6.41 -5.56
N ALA A 181 -13.66 6.46 -4.77
CA ALA A 181 -13.73 5.89 -3.43
C ALA A 181 -15.14 5.32 -3.15
N GLY A 182 -15.28 4.49 -2.13
CA GLY A 182 -16.55 3.82 -1.81
C GLY A 182 -17.23 4.40 -0.56
N GLY A 183 -18.32 5.10 -0.76
CA GLY A 183 -19.13 5.68 0.31
C GLY A 183 -18.83 7.15 0.61
N PRO A 184 -19.77 7.85 1.29
CA PRO A 184 -19.72 9.31 1.45
C PRO A 184 -18.49 9.79 2.24
N ASP A 185 -18.14 9.13 3.32
CA ASP A 185 -17.02 9.54 4.19
C ASP A 185 -15.68 9.47 3.47
N LYS A 186 -15.44 8.39 2.72
CA LYS A 186 -14.22 8.25 1.91
C LYS A 186 -14.18 9.23 0.75
N CYS A 187 -15.33 9.53 0.15
CA CYS A 187 -15.43 10.56 -0.88
C CYS A 187 -15.13 11.95 -0.31
N ALA A 188 -15.65 12.26 0.88
CA ALA A 188 -15.35 13.52 1.58
C ALA A 188 -13.85 13.61 1.92
N PHE A 189 -13.25 12.52 2.41
CA PHE A 189 -11.82 12.45 2.65
C PHE A 189 -11.00 12.73 1.38
N VAL A 190 -11.29 12.04 0.27
CA VAL A 190 -10.59 12.26 -1.01
C VAL A 190 -10.73 13.69 -1.50
N LYS A 191 -11.92 14.29 -1.31
CA LYS A 191 -12.15 15.70 -1.64
C LYS A 191 -11.28 16.64 -0.79
N SER A 192 -11.14 16.33 0.50
CA SER A 192 -10.30 17.12 1.44
C SER A 192 -8.80 17.06 1.11
N LEU A 193 -8.36 16.06 0.34
CA LEU A 193 -6.99 15.93 -0.18
C LEU A 193 -6.74 16.79 -1.43
N GLY A 194 -7.76 17.46 -1.93
CA GLY A 194 -7.67 18.37 -3.07
C GLY A 194 -8.12 17.77 -4.41
N ALA A 195 -8.74 16.58 -4.44
CA ALA A 195 -9.30 16.06 -5.68
C ALA A 195 -10.36 17.02 -6.23
N ASP A 196 -10.28 17.32 -7.53
CA ASP A 196 -11.22 18.22 -8.22
C ASP A 196 -12.60 17.58 -8.33
N HIS A 197 -12.62 16.29 -8.68
CA HIS A 197 -13.82 15.47 -8.75
C HIS A 197 -13.66 14.19 -7.94
N VAL A 198 -14.77 13.71 -7.35
CA VAL A 198 -14.78 12.44 -6.60
C VAL A 198 -15.98 11.61 -7.02
N ILE A 199 -15.72 10.35 -7.36
CA ILE A 199 -16.71 9.37 -7.79
C ILE A 199 -16.93 8.36 -6.66
N ASP A 200 -18.16 8.27 -6.14
CA ASP A 200 -18.59 7.16 -5.29
C ASP A 200 -18.93 5.95 -6.19
N TYR A 201 -17.95 5.04 -6.34
CA TYR A 201 -18.12 3.89 -7.22
C TYR A 201 -19.24 2.94 -6.77
N LYS A 202 -19.59 2.92 -5.46
CA LYS A 202 -20.70 2.11 -4.95
C LYS A 202 -22.05 2.60 -5.45
N LYS A 203 -22.18 3.92 -5.71
CA LYS A 203 -23.36 4.54 -6.29
C LYS A 203 -23.34 4.57 -7.81
N ALA A 204 -22.16 4.48 -8.42
CA ALA A 204 -22.02 4.54 -9.87
C ALA A 204 -22.71 3.37 -10.59
N GLY A 205 -22.78 2.17 -9.98
CA GLY A 205 -23.48 1.03 -10.56
C GLY A 205 -22.65 0.27 -11.60
N GLY A 206 -21.37 0.04 -11.32
CA GLY A 206 -20.47 -0.76 -12.15
C GLY A 206 -19.86 0.01 -13.33
N PHE A 207 -19.39 -0.73 -14.33
CA PHE A 207 -18.64 -0.20 -15.47
C PHE A 207 -19.33 0.99 -16.16
N ALA A 208 -20.59 0.82 -16.59
CA ALA A 208 -21.30 1.86 -17.35
C ALA A 208 -21.47 3.17 -16.55
N GLY A 209 -21.77 3.06 -15.27
CA GLY A 209 -21.88 4.22 -14.39
C GLY A 209 -20.53 4.90 -14.11
N LEU A 210 -19.45 4.11 -13.96
CA LEU A 210 -18.09 4.67 -13.85
C LEU A 210 -17.70 5.45 -15.12
N VAL A 211 -17.97 4.90 -16.30
CA VAL A 211 -17.73 5.58 -17.59
C VAL A 211 -18.50 6.89 -17.67
N LYS A 212 -19.80 6.87 -17.29
CA LYS A 212 -20.61 8.08 -17.28
C LYS A 212 -20.03 9.13 -16.33
N ALA A 213 -19.73 8.75 -15.08
CA ALA A 213 -19.21 9.66 -14.07
C ALA A 213 -17.84 10.25 -14.48
N LEU A 214 -16.98 9.45 -15.11
CA LEU A 214 -15.70 9.92 -15.64
C LEU A 214 -15.87 10.90 -16.79
N LYS A 215 -16.81 10.65 -17.73
CA LYS A 215 -17.12 11.57 -18.82
C LYS A 215 -17.73 12.88 -18.31
N ASP A 216 -18.58 12.82 -17.29
CA ASP A 216 -19.15 14.01 -16.66
C ASP A 216 -18.06 14.85 -15.95
N ALA A 217 -17.11 14.20 -15.25
CA ALA A 217 -15.98 14.86 -14.60
C ALA A 217 -14.91 15.39 -15.58
N SER A 218 -14.70 14.68 -16.67
CA SER A 218 -13.76 15.07 -17.73
C SER A 218 -14.30 14.71 -19.11
N PRO A 219 -15.05 15.61 -19.76
CA PRO A 219 -15.59 15.37 -21.11
C PRO A 219 -14.52 15.12 -22.18
N LYS A 220 -13.30 15.61 -21.97
CA LYS A 220 -12.16 15.39 -22.85
C LYS A 220 -11.42 14.09 -22.63
N GLY A 221 -11.77 13.31 -21.58
CA GLY A 221 -11.11 12.08 -21.17
C GLY A 221 -9.94 12.32 -20.21
N ILE A 222 -9.19 11.25 -19.88
CA ILE A 222 -8.08 11.25 -18.93
C ILE A 222 -6.74 11.05 -19.62
N ASP A 223 -5.68 11.66 -19.09
CA ASP A 223 -4.29 11.52 -19.58
C ASP A 223 -3.52 10.45 -18.80
N VAL A 224 -3.84 10.30 -17.51
CA VAL A 224 -3.19 9.35 -16.61
C VAL A 224 -4.25 8.57 -15.82
N TYR A 225 -4.02 7.26 -15.69
CA TYR A 225 -4.75 6.42 -14.74
C TYR A 225 -3.77 5.76 -13.77
N PHE A 226 -4.04 5.88 -12.46
CA PHE A 226 -3.32 5.15 -11.43
C PHE A 226 -4.23 4.06 -10.86
N ASP A 227 -3.88 2.81 -11.16
CA ASP A 227 -4.71 1.66 -10.85
C ASP A 227 -4.31 0.98 -9.54
N ASN A 228 -5.21 1.02 -8.55
CA ASN A 228 -5.14 0.24 -7.32
C ASN A 228 -6.21 -0.87 -7.26
N VAL A 229 -7.18 -0.89 -8.18
CA VAL A 229 -8.41 -1.69 -8.06
C VAL A 229 -8.54 -2.73 -9.15
N GLY A 230 -8.23 -2.39 -10.41
CA GLY A 230 -8.50 -3.28 -11.55
C GLY A 230 -9.99 -3.33 -11.92
N GLY A 231 -10.41 -4.43 -12.54
CA GLY A 231 -11.80 -4.72 -12.88
C GLY A 231 -12.50 -3.58 -13.66
N ASP A 232 -13.70 -3.21 -13.21
CA ASP A 232 -14.51 -2.15 -13.84
C ASP A 232 -13.79 -0.81 -13.90
N HIS A 233 -12.91 -0.50 -12.92
CA HIS A 233 -12.16 0.74 -12.91
C HIS A 233 -11.14 0.82 -14.06
N LEU A 234 -10.38 -0.26 -14.28
CA LEU A 234 -9.43 -0.33 -15.38
C LEU A 234 -10.17 -0.29 -16.74
N THR A 235 -11.27 -1.04 -16.86
CA THR A 235 -12.08 -1.06 -18.06
C THR A 235 -12.66 0.32 -18.38
N ALA A 236 -13.19 1.02 -17.35
CA ALA A 236 -13.71 2.38 -17.51
C ALA A 236 -12.60 3.39 -17.84
N ALA A 237 -11.42 3.25 -17.25
CA ALA A 237 -10.26 4.09 -17.56
C ALA A 237 -9.84 3.95 -19.04
N ILE A 238 -9.77 2.71 -19.56
CA ILE A 238 -9.47 2.46 -20.99
C ILE A 238 -10.54 3.10 -21.88
N GLU A 239 -11.84 2.99 -21.50
CA GLU A 239 -12.96 3.57 -22.24
C GLU A 239 -12.85 5.08 -22.40
N VAL A 240 -12.49 5.79 -21.32
CA VAL A 240 -12.46 7.26 -21.32
C VAL A 240 -11.08 7.85 -21.59
N ALA A 241 -10.05 7.02 -21.72
CA ALA A 241 -8.69 7.47 -21.97
C ALA A 241 -8.56 8.28 -23.26
N ARG A 242 -7.78 9.34 -23.21
CA ARG A 242 -7.33 10.09 -24.38
C ARG A 242 -6.30 9.28 -25.17
N PRO A 243 -6.09 9.57 -26.46
CA PRO A 243 -4.94 9.02 -27.16
C PRO A 243 -3.63 9.28 -26.41
N MET A 244 -2.73 8.30 -26.38
CA MET A 244 -1.43 8.34 -25.69
C MET A 244 -1.54 8.41 -24.14
N ALA A 245 -2.69 8.13 -23.55
CA ALA A 245 -2.82 8.07 -22.09
C ALA A 245 -1.94 6.98 -21.48
N ARG A 246 -1.50 7.22 -20.25
CA ARG A 246 -0.54 6.39 -19.52
C ARG A 246 -1.20 5.82 -18.26
N MET A 247 -1.10 4.50 -18.08
CA MET A 247 -1.75 3.77 -17.00
C MET A 247 -0.71 3.04 -16.15
N ALA A 248 -0.52 3.49 -14.92
CA ALA A 248 0.33 2.82 -13.93
C ALA A 248 -0.50 1.75 -13.19
N LEU A 249 -0.22 0.48 -13.45
CA LEU A 249 -0.91 -0.65 -12.83
C LEU A 249 -0.17 -1.04 -11.54
N CYS A 250 -0.63 -0.51 -10.41
CA CYS A 250 -0.04 -0.71 -9.08
C CYS A 250 -0.62 -1.93 -8.37
N GLY A 251 -1.92 -2.16 -8.50
CA GLY A 251 -2.62 -3.27 -7.87
C GLY A 251 -4.04 -3.45 -8.41
N MET A 252 -4.60 -4.64 -8.18
CA MET A 252 -5.93 -5.00 -8.66
C MET A 252 -6.72 -5.68 -7.54
N ILE A 253 -6.96 -4.95 -6.43
CA ILE A 253 -7.55 -5.49 -5.19
C ILE A 253 -8.93 -6.13 -5.43
N ALA A 254 -9.67 -5.68 -6.43
CA ALA A 254 -10.96 -6.27 -6.80
C ALA A 254 -10.84 -7.74 -7.20
N GLN A 255 -9.66 -8.19 -7.68
CA GLN A 255 -9.44 -9.54 -8.18
C GLN A 255 -8.67 -10.45 -7.21
N TYR A 256 -8.17 -9.92 -6.09
CA TYR A 256 -7.29 -10.70 -5.20
C TYR A 256 -7.97 -11.88 -4.52
N ASN A 257 -9.27 -11.84 -4.35
CA ASN A 257 -10.06 -12.90 -3.71
C ASN A 257 -10.96 -13.66 -4.68
N GLU A 258 -10.84 -13.45 -5.98
CA GLU A 258 -11.60 -14.21 -6.97
C GLU A 258 -11.13 -15.66 -7.03
N THR A 259 -12.09 -16.60 -7.14
CA THR A 259 -11.83 -18.03 -7.21
C THR A 259 -11.91 -18.58 -8.63
N GLY A 260 -12.43 -17.78 -9.56
CA GLY A 260 -12.51 -18.11 -10.99
C GLY A 260 -11.29 -17.66 -11.77
N THR A 261 -11.32 -17.87 -13.08
CA THR A 261 -10.31 -17.31 -13.99
C THR A 261 -10.45 -15.78 -13.99
N PRO A 262 -9.38 -15.03 -13.67
CA PRO A 262 -9.43 -13.57 -13.71
C PRO A 262 -9.80 -13.08 -15.11
N VAL A 263 -10.77 -12.17 -15.18
CA VAL A 263 -11.22 -11.57 -16.44
C VAL A 263 -10.52 -10.23 -16.61
N GLY A 264 -9.85 -10.05 -17.74
CA GLY A 264 -9.23 -8.77 -18.12
C GLY A 264 -10.27 -7.78 -18.66
N PRO A 265 -9.84 -6.52 -18.96
CA PRO A 265 -10.72 -5.53 -19.56
C PRO A 265 -11.21 -6.00 -20.94
N HIS A 266 -12.54 -6.09 -21.11
CA HIS A 266 -13.14 -6.55 -22.36
C HIS A 266 -12.89 -5.59 -23.55
N ASN A 267 -12.55 -4.34 -23.26
CA ASN A 267 -12.28 -3.29 -24.24
C ASN A 267 -10.77 -3.02 -24.46
N ILE A 268 -9.90 -3.96 -24.08
CA ILE A 268 -8.44 -3.80 -24.23
C ILE A 268 -8.00 -3.49 -25.66
N ILE A 269 -8.80 -3.88 -26.68
CA ILE A 269 -8.55 -3.56 -28.07
C ILE A 269 -8.45 -2.05 -28.31
N MET A 270 -9.13 -1.22 -27.50
CA MET A 270 -9.06 0.25 -27.60
C MET A 270 -7.65 0.78 -27.34
N ALA A 271 -6.81 0.02 -26.62
CA ALA A 271 -5.42 0.41 -26.38
C ALA A 271 -4.63 0.55 -27.69
N VAL A 272 -4.96 -0.24 -28.71
CA VAL A 272 -4.32 -0.14 -30.04
C VAL A 272 -4.67 1.19 -30.71
N GLY A 273 -5.95 1.47 -30.90
CA GLY A 273 -6.40 2.69 -31.59
C GLY A 273 -6.04 3.97 -30.84
N LYS A 274 -6.05 3.94 -29.50
CA LYS A 274 -5.68 5.08 -28.65
C LYS A 274 -4.17 5.13 -28.34
N GLN A 275 -3.38 4.15 -28.74
CA GLN A 275 -1.95 4.04 -28.48
C GLN A 275 -1.63 4.17 -26.96
N LEU A 276 -2.40 3.45 -26.11
CA LEU A 276 -2.28 3.55 -24.67
C LEU A 276 -1.01 2.85 -24.16
N LYS A 277 -0.36 3.42 -23.15
CA LYS A 277 0.71 2.78 -22.39
C LYS A 277 0.11 2.22 -21.10
N LEU A 278 0.02 0.89 -20.96
CA LEU A 278 -0.35 0.21 -19.72
C LEU A 278 0.90 -0.48 -19.16
N GLN A 279 1.33 -0.09 -17.97
CA GLN A 279 2.56 -0.62 -17.40
C GLN A 279 2.37 -1.02 -15.93
N GLY A 280 2.56 -2.32 -15.65
CA GLY A 280 2.71 -2.84 -14.29
C GLY A 280 4.07 -2.46 -13.71
N PHE A 281 4.14 -2.30 -12.39
CA PHE A 281 5.40 -2.02 -11.71
C PHE A 281 5.41 -2.54 -10.27
N ILE A 282 6.60 -2.79 -9.76
CA ILE A 282 6.86 -3.13 -8.36
C ILE A 282 7.82 -2.08 -7.79
N VAL A 283 7.45 -1.48 -6.67
CA VAL A 283 8.18 -0.33 -6.11
C VAL A 283 9.63 -0.66 -5.73
N SER A 284 9.94 -1.91 -5.35
CA SER A 284 11.31 -2.32 -5.00
C SER A 284 12.29 -2.17 -6.16
N THR A 285 11.84 -2.21 -7.42
CA THR A 285 12.69 -1.97 -8.59
C THR A 285 12.92 -0.48 -8.89
N HIS A 286 12.37 0.40 -8.05
CA HIS A 286 12.47 1.86 -8.16
C HIS A 286 13.04 2.50 -6.89
N ALA A 287 13.82 1.74 -6.10
CA ALA A 287 14.43 2.22 -4.86
C ALA A 287 15.38 3.42 -5.08
N ASP A 288 15.94 3.57 -6.27
CA ASP A 288 16.76 4.70 -6.69
C ASP A 288 16.01 6.05 -6.64
N MET A 289 14.66 6.03 -6.63
CA MET A 289 13.84 7.25 -6.45
C MET A 289 13.70 7.69 -4.99
N GLN A 290 14.12 6.87 -4.03
CA GLN A 290 13.92 7.14 -2.60
C GLN A 290 14.54 8.47 -2.13
N PRO A 291 15.75 8.89 -2.55
CA PRO A 291 16.29 10.19 -2.15
C PRO A 291 15.44 11.37 -2.63
N ALA A 292 14.97 11.34 -3.88
CA ALA A 292 14.10 12.39 -4.43
C ALA A 292 12.72 12.41 -3.76
N PHE A 293 12.17 11.23 -3.50
CA PHE A 293 10.93 11.07 -2.76
C PHE A 293 11.02 11.68 -1.35
N PHE A 294 12.05 11.36 -0.58
CA PHE A 294 12.23 11.93 0.75
C PHE A 294 12.44 13.43 0.71
N ALA A 295 13.18 13.94 -0.27
CA ALA A 295 13.38 15.39 -0.43
C ALA A 295 12.08 16.14 -0.71
N ASP A 296 11.16 15.56 -1.51
CA ASP A 296 9.84 16.15 -1.78
C ASP A 296 8.91 16.00 -0.56
N MET A 297 8.89 14.86 0.13
CA MET A 297 8.09 14.66 1.35
C MET A 297 8.50 15.62 2.46
N ALA A 298 9.81 15.83 2.66
CA ALA A 298 10.35 16.78 3.63
C ALA A 298 9.91 18.23 3.38
N LYS A 299 9.54 18.58 2.14
CA LYS A 299 8.98 19.90 1.79
C LYS A 299 7.45 19.91 1.94
N TRP A 300 6.77 18.84 1.47
CA TRP A 300 5.31 18.85 1.36
C TRP A 300 4.61 18.62 2.70
N ILE A 301 5.14 17.75 3.56
CA ILE A 301 4.50 17.44 4.84
C ILE A 301 4.46 18.66 5.77
N PRO A 302 5.58 19.34 6.06
CA PRO A 302 5.56 20.54 6.93
C PRO A 302 4.75 21.68 6.33
N ALA A 303 4.69 21.78 5.00
CA ALA A 303 3.90 22.81 4.31
C ALA A 303 2.38 22.49 4.27
N GLY A 304 1.93 21.38 4.88
CA GLY A 304 0.54 20.95 4.85
C GLY A 304 0.05 20.50 3.47
N LYS A 305 0.97 20.30 2.51
CA LYS A 305 0.70 19.86 1.14
C LYS A 305 0.64 18.33 1.00
N MET A 306 0.93 17.61 2.06
CA MET A 306 0.81 16.16 2.15
C MET A 306 0.21 15.81 3.52
N LYS A 307 -1.06 15.42 3.51
CA LYS A 307 -1.79 14.91 4.67
C LYS A 307 -1.83 13.41 4.59
N PHE A 308 -1.94 12.73 5.72
CA PHE A 308 -2.11 11.28 5.75
C PHE A 308 -3.13 10.89 6.82
N GLU A 309 -3.89 9.86 6.51
CA GLU A 309 -4.90 9.27 7.38
C GLU A 309 -4.52 7.84 7.66
N GLN A 310 -4.82 7.38 8.86
CA GLN A 310 -4.48 6.03 9.32
C GLN A 310 -5.70 5.43 10.03
N THR A 311 -6.03 4.20 9.67
CA THR A 311 -6.95 3.37 10.44
C THR A 311 -6.10 2.44 11.29
N VAL A 312 -6.17 2.60 12.62
CA VAL A 312 -5.34 1.87 13.57
C VAL A 312 -6.19 0.87 14.34
N MET A 313 -5.72 -0.37 14.41
CA MET A 313 -6.24 -1.39 15.32
C MET A 313 -5.22 -1.66 16.42
N GLU A 314 -5.67 -1.78 17.66
CA GLU A 314 -4.82 -1.94 18.83
C GLU A 314 -4.59 -3.43 19.16
N GLY A 315 -3.31 -3.80 19.32
CA GLY A 315 -2.86 -5.14 19.72
C GLY A 315 -2.67 -6.11 18.55
N ILE A 316 -1.66 -6.99 18.69
CA ILE A 316 -1.30 -7.99 17.66
C ILE A 316 -2.48 -8.93 17.32
N ASP A 317 -3.42 -9.14 18.23
CA ASP A 317 -4.58 -10.00 18.03
C ASP A 317 -5.52 -9.48 16.96
N LYS A 318 -5.45 -8.19 16.64
CA LYS A 318 -6.21 -7.55 15.58
C LYS A 318 -5.58 -7.65 14.19
N ALA A 319 -4.37 -8.20 14.06
CA ALA A 319 -3.68 -8.26 12.78
C ALA A 319 -4.45 -9.02 11.69
N PRO A 320 -5.04 -10.21 11.93
CA PRO A 320 -5.87 -10.88 10.93
C PRO A 320 -7.13 -10.08 10.56
N GLU A 321 -7.80 -9.46 11.54
CA GLU A 321 -8.99 -8.63 11.31
C GLU A 321 -8.64 -7.40 10.46
N ALA A 322 -7.54 -6.70 10.80
CA ALA A 322 -7.05 -5.56 10.06
C ALA A 322 -6.75 -5.91 8.59
N PHE A 323 -6.09 -7.07 8.36
CA PHE A 323 -5.78 -7.54 7.03
C PHE A 323 -7.04 -7.88 6.21
N MET A 324 -7.98 -8.63 6.79
CA MET A 324 -9.25 -8.96 6.12
C MET A 324 -10.08 -7.70 5.84
N GLY A 325 -10.02 -6.71 6.72
CA GLY A 325 -10.68 -5.41 6.59
C GLY A 325 -10.28 -4.63 5.33
N LEU A 326 -9.08 -4.84 4.80
CA LEU A 326 -8.65 -4.21 3.55
C LEU A 326 -9.55 -4.57 2.36
N PHE A 327 -10.03 -5.80 2.30
CA PHE A 327 -10.84 -6.33 1.19
C PHE A 327 -12.32 -5.95 1.31
N THR A 328 -12.77 -5.55 2.49
CA THR A 328 -14.13 -5.05 2.72
C THR A 328 -14.20 -3.51 2.71
N GLY A 329 -13.03 -2.88 2.60
CA GLY A 329 -12.91 -1.43 2.64
C GLY A 329 -13.16 -0.84 4.03
N ALA A 330 -12.73 -1.50 5.09
CA ALA A 330 -12.88 -1.02 6.47
C ALA A 330 -11.97 0.18 6.79
N ASN A 331 -10.87 0.38 6.03
CA ASN A 331 -9.91 1.45 6.26
C ASN A 331 -10.18 2.72 5.46
N THR A 332 -9.83 3.85 6.04
CA THR A 332 -9.53 5.11 5.35
C THR A 332 -8.05 5.38 5.53
N GLY A 333 -7.35 5.72 4.44
CA GLY A 333 -5.89 5.84 4.47
C GLY A 333 -5.18 4.50 4.68
N LYS A 334 -4.11 4.52 5.47
CA LYS A 334 -3.28 3.34 5.77
C LYS A 334 -3.85 2.53 6.92
N MET A 335 -4.06 1.21 6.70
CA MET A 335 -4.39 0.27 7.78
C MET A 335 -3.11 -0.15 8.50
N LEU A 336 -3.10 0.01 9.82
CA LEU A 336 -2.00 -0.34 10.71
C LEU A 336 -2.50 -1.11 11.93
N VAL A 337 -1.60 -1.86 12.54
CA VAL A 337 -1.79 -2.44 13.86
C VAL A 337 -0.73 -1.87 14.78
N LYS A 338 -1.16 -1.23 15.88
CA LYS A 338 -0.30 -0.77 16.95
C LYS A 338 -0.08 -1.93 17.92
N LEU A 339 1.16 -2.27 18.21
CA LEU A 339 1.52 -3.49 18.94
C LEU A 339 1.81 -3.25 20.42
N THR A 340 2.14 -2.02 20.77
CA THR A 340 2.46 -1.60 22.16
C THR A 340 1.69 -0.33 22.53
#